data_279948838bf0b4f90ddc089e5eab6520
#
_entry.id   279948838bf0b4f90ddc089e5eab6520
#
_cell.length_a   1.000
_cell.length_b   1.000
_cell.length_c   1.000
_cell.angle_alpha   90.00
_cell.angle_beta   90.00
_cell.angle_gamma   90.00
#
_symmetry.space_group_name_H-M   'P 1'
#
loop_
_entity.id
_entity.type
_entity.pdbx_description
1 polymer ?
#
loop_
_entity_poly.entity_id
_entity_poly.type
_entity_poly.pdbx_seq_one_letter_code
_entity_poly.pdbx_strand_id
1 'polypeptide(L)'
;MSLTTVEEEKVRAIITAYDNGKTIGQLPVADTNQPSRYLIEGVSKDTGESVQIPFADAVSIVNKHIAIRRWKRNLSTPVGEAYGNIDFLRELPSILGLGCYLVSTDRSRRKLDPTNHHRFADGSPAALDGSMGDYLWCWNAHYYAWWVDSTYYYEAVSQTPIPGRLNYYIPAGGTSALGAGVIDRTTNTLVSVVSDAVKYRGGNNDASKDAAYNTLLGKVATNLPAATFGAYARKKGDGWESGWFVSNSVVGYIYRLIMGTRHPQSALNPTKDANGLFQGGTGIGVTDAGGWWNTDFGYYPFLPTSAGVELGDSVGVSDYDVIGKDGTKKQTMHI
;
A
#
# COMPACT_ATOMS: atom_id res chain seq x y z
N MET A 1 -45.53 -4.61 -17.35
CA MET A 1 -45.16 -5.57 -18.40
C MET A 1 -44.76 -6.84 -17.68
N SER A 2 -45.41 -7.98 -17.93
CA SER A 2 -44.97 -9.25 -17.32
C SER A 2 -43.70 -9.72 -18.03
N LEU A 3 -42.79 -10.27 -17.27
CA LEU A 3 -41.59 -10.93 -17.79
C LEU A 3 -42.00 -12.09 -18.69
N THR A 4 -41.19 -12.38 -19.70
CA THR A 4 -41.34 -13.63 -20.45
C THR A 4 -40.89 -14.81 -19.60
N THR A 5 -41.33 -16.02 -19.88
CA THR A 5 -40.96 -17.25 -19.15
C THR A 5 -39.43 -17.41 -19.07
N VAL A 6 -38.69 -17.03 -20.11
CA VAL A 6 -37.23 -17.09 -20.17
C VAL A 6 -36.59 -16.04 -19.24
N GLU A 7 -37.19 -14.88 -19.11
CA GLU A 7 -36.74 -13.83 -18.21
C GLU A 7 -36.98 -14.18 -16.74
N GLU A 8 -38.14 -14.80 -16.44
CA GLU A 8 -38.45 -15.33 -15.11
C GLU A 8 -37.48 -16.43 -14.68
N GLU A 9 -37.16 -17.38 -15.58
CA GLU A 9 -36.19 -18.43 -15.31
C GLU A 9 -34.75 -17.84 -15.00
N LYS A 10 -34.36 -16.83 -15.76
CA LYS A 10 -33.06 -16.16 -15.51
C LYS A 10 -33.06 -15.43 -14.16
N VAL A 11 -34.11 -14.71 -13.81
CA VAL A 11 -34.24 -14.03 -12.52
C VAL A 11 -34.26 -15.05 -11.38
N ARG A 12 -34.97 -16.15 -11.49
CA ARG A 12 -34.97 -17.26 -10.50
C ARG A 12 -33.57 -17.87 -10.34
N ALA A 13 -32.83 -18.07 -11.45
CA ALA A 13 -31.47 -18.57 -11.41
C ALA A 13 -30.51 -17.61 -10.69
N ILE A 14 -30.71 -16.30 -10.85
CA ILE A 14 -29.94 -15.25 -10.15
C ILE A 14 -30.22 -15.32 -8.64
N ILE A 15 -31.49 -15.40 -8.24
CA ILE A 15 -31.90 -15.48 -6.83
C ILE A 15 -31.33 -16.76 -6.19
N THR A 16 -31.54 -17.92 -6.85
CA THR A 16 -31.03 -19.21 -6.37
C THR A 16 -29.51 -19.21 -6.24
N ALA A 17 -28.81 -18.55 -7.15
CA ALA A 17 -27.34 -18.43 -7.08
C ALA A 17 -26.87 -17.54 -5.91
N TYR A 18 -27.63 -16.48 -5.60
CA TYR A 18 -27.37 -15.62 -4.45
C TYR A 18 -27.61 -16.35 -3.12
N ASP A 19 -28.72 -17.08 -3.01
CA ASP A 19 -29.05 -17.91 -1.84
C ASP A 19 -28.01 -19.02 -1.58
N ASN A 20 -27.35 -19.49 -2.65
CA ASN A 20 -26.27 -20.48 -2.56
C ASN A 20 -24.86 -19.85 -2.40
N GLY A 21 -24.77 -18.57 -2.05
CA GLY A 21 -23.50 -17.87 -1.80
C GLY A 21 -22.64 -17.65 -3.05
N LYS A 22 -23.21 -17.72 -4.25
CA LYS A 22 -22.51 -17.37 -5.49
C LYS A 22 -22.34 -15.86 -5.61
N THR A 23 -21.19 -15.45 -6.08
CA THR A 23 -20.94 -14.02 -6.37
C THR A 23 -21.68 -13.57 -7.63
N ILE A 24 -21.98 -12.28 -7.75
CA ILE A 24 -22.66 -11.70 -8.93
C ILE A 24 -21.95 -12.06 -10.25
N GLY A 25 -20.62 -12.22 -10.24
CA GLY A 25 -19.86 -12.68 -11.41
C GLY A 25 -20.09 -14.16 -11.79
N GLN A 26 -20.73 -14.95 -10.93
CA GLN A 26 -21.07 -16.36 -11.16
C GLN A 26 -22.55 -16.55 -11.59
N LEU A 27 -23.30 -15.45 -11.69
CA LEU A 27 -24.67 -15.47 -12.16
C LEU A 27 -24.73 -15.64 -13.67
N PRO A 28 -25.83 -16.25 -14.21
CA PRO A 28 -26.05 -16.31 -15.65
C PRO A 28 -25.99 -14.89 -16.24
N VAL A 29 -25.30 -14.73 -17.34
CA VAL A 29 -25.17 -13.43 -18.02
C VAL A 29 -26.57 -12.98 -18.49
N ALA A 30 -27.11 -11.96 -17.81
CA ALA A 30 -28.25 -11.20 -18.32
C ALA A 30 -27.78 -10.35 -19.51
N ASP A 31 -28.69 -10.06 -20.45
CA ASP A 31 -28.36 -9.13 -21.53
C ASP A 31 -28.07 -7.74 -20.95
N THR A 32 -26.79 -7.43 -20.85
CA THR A 32 -26.32 -6.17 -20.26
C THR A 32 -26.64 -4.94 -21.10
N ASN A 33 -27.19 -5.12 -22.31
CA ASN A 33 -27.58 -4.00 -23.19
C ASN A 33 -28.89 -3.35 -22.74
N GLN A 34 -29.69 -4.00 -21.87
CA GLN A 34 -30.95 -3.45 -21.37
C GLN A 34 -31.13 -3.72 -19.85
N PRO A 35 -30.25 -3.22 -18.98
CA PRO A 35 -30.29 -3.52 -17.55
C PRO A 35 -31.53 -2.99 -16.82
N SER A 36 -32.23 -1.99 -17.40
CA SER A 36 -33.45 -1.42 -16.83
C SER A 36 -34.69 -2.32 -16.94
N ARG A 37 -34.61 -3.46 -17.68
CA ARG A 37 -35.71 -4.39 -17.84
C ARG A 37 -35.79 -5.49 -16.79
N TYR A 38 -34.77 -5.63 -15.96
CA TYR A 38 -34.66 -6.69 -14.98
C TYR A 38 -34.93 -6.17 -13.57
N LEU A 39 -35.69 -6.90 -12.79
CA LEU A 39 -35.94 -6.66 -11.38
C LEU A 39 -35.34 -7.79 -10.57
N ILE A 40 -34.71 -7.45 -9.44
CA ILE A 40 -34.26 -8.42 -8.45
C ILE A 40 -35.19 -8.30 -7.25
N GLU A 41 -35.74 -9.44 -6.83
CA GLU A 41 -36.50 -9.51 -5.61
C GLU A 41 -35.56 -9.66 -4.42
N GLY A 42 -35.70 -8.81 -3.43
CA GLY A 42 -34.96 -8.83 -2.19
C GLY A 42 -35.92 -8.71 -1.00
N VAL A 43 -35.39 -8.88 0.19
CA VAL A 43 -36.11 -8.66 1.43
C VAL A 43 -35.48 -7.49 2.18
N SER A 44 -36.31 -6.52 2.55
CA SER A 44 -35.86 -5.40 3.39
C SER A 44 -35.44 -5.92 4.76
N LYS A 45 -34.22 -5.57 5.19
CA LYS A 45 -33.74 -5.92 6.53
C LYS A 45 -34.53 -5.26 7.66
N ASP A 46 -35.10 -4.09 7.38
CA ASP A 46 -35.79 -3.28 8.40
C ASP A 46 -37.26 -3.68 8.56
N THR A 47 -37.94 -4.09 7.49
CA THR A 47 -39.36 -4.41 7.50
C THR A 47 -39.64 -5.88 7.29
N GLY A 48 -38.72 -6.68 6.79
CA GLY A 48 -38.95 -8.07 6.40
C GLY A 48 -39.82 -8.23 5.17
N GLU A 49 -40.17 -7.14 4.48
CA GLU A 49 -41.03 -7.16 3.30
C GLU A 49 -40.21 -7.39 2.03
N SER A 50 -40.85 -8.08 1.06
CA SER A 50 -40.26 -8.23 -0.27
C SER A 50 -40.19 -6.88 -1.00
N VAL A 51 -39.02 -6.56 -1.54
CA VAL A 51 -38.76 -5.35 -2.32
C VAL A 51 -38.26 -5.75 -3.70
N GLN A 52 -38.75 -5.07 -4.73
CA GLN A 52 -38.27 -5.23 -6.09
C GLN A 52 -37.26 -4.12 -6.41
N ILE A 53 -36.05 -4.53 -6.72
CA ILE A 53 -34.95 -3.60 -7.04
C ILE A 53 -34.64 -3.74 -8.54
N PRO A 54 -34.71 -2.65 -9.32
CA PRO A 54 -34.27 -2.69 -10.72
C PRO A 54 -32.82 -3.20 -10.80
N PHE A 55 -32.57 -4.12 -11.72
CA PHE A 55 -31.19 -4.67 -11.89
C PHE A 55 -30.15 -3.59 -12.12
N ALA A 56 -30.52 -2.52 -12.84
CA ALA A 56 -29.66 -1.35 -13.03
C ALA A 56 -29.27 -0.70 -11.69
N ASP A 57 -30.19 -0.63 -10.74
CA ASP A 57 -29.93 -0.06 -9.41
C ASP A 57 -29.06 -1.01 -8.58
N ALA A 58 -29.32 -2.33 -8.64
CA ALA A 58 -28.47 -3.31 -7.98
C ALA A 58 -27.04 -3.31 -8.53
N VAL A 59 -26.86 -3.23 -9.83
CA VAL A 59 -25.54 -3.07 -10.47
C VAL A 59 -24.91 -1.75 -10.08
N SER A 60 -25.70 -0.68 -10.00
CA SER A 60 -25.23 0.64 -9.54
C SER A 60 -24.77 0.58 -8.08
N ILE A 61 -25.49 -0.13 -7.20
CA ILE A 61 -25.10 -0.32 -5.80
C ILE A 61 -23.78 -1.06 -5.69
N VAL A 62 -23.59 -2.13 -6.47
CA VAL A 62 -22.32 -2.87 -6.48
C VAL A 62 -21.18 -1.99 -7.00
N ASN A 63 -21.39 -1.24 -8.06
CA ASN A 63 -20.39 -0.34 -8.62
C ASN A 63 -20.06 0.84 -7.70
N LYS A 64 -20.95 1.20 -6.76
CA LYS A 64 -20.69 2.25 -5.77
C LYS A 64 -19.54 1.92 -4.82
N HIS A 65 -19.17 0.65 -4.69
CA HIS A 65 -18.14 0.19 -3.77
C HIS A 65 -16.85 -0.27 -4.47
N ILE A 66 -16.60 0.23 -5.68
CA ILE A 66 -15.39 -0.07 -6.45
C ILE A 66 -14.63 1.23 -6.73
N ALA A 67 -13.42 1.33 -6.22
CA ALA A 67 -12.49 2.40 -6.56
C ALA A 67 -11.75 2.04 -7.85
N ILE A 68 -11.85 2.88 -8.87
CA ILE A 68 -11.26 2.61 -10.18
C ILE A 68 -10.46 3.82 -10.65
N ARG A 69 -9.28 3.56 -11.20
CA ARG A 69 -8.55 4.48 -12.06
C ARG A 69 -8.24 3.84 -13.39
N ARG A 70 -8.11 4.67 -14.42
CA ARG A 70 -7.72 4.23 -15.75
C ARG A 70 -6.66 5.14 -16.38
N TRP A 71 -5.84 4.57 -17.19
CA TRP A 71 -4.76 5.26 -17.93
C TRP A 71 -4.85 4.93 -19.40
N LYS A 72 -4.63 5.90 -20.25
CA LYS A 72 -4.55 5.66 -21.70
C LYS A 72 -3.40 4.70 -22.02
N ARG A 73 -3.65 3.74 -22.90
CA ARG A 73 -2.66 2.72 -23.29
C ARG A 73 -1.45 3.29 -24.01
N ASN A 74 -1.61 4.39 -24.72
CA ASN A 74 -0.50 5.05 -25.43
C ASN A 74 0.54 5.68 -24.50
N LEU A 75 0.33 5.65 -23.18
CA LEU A 75 1.27 6.09 -22.15
C LEU A 75 1.82 7.51 -22.32
N SER A 76 1.15 8.36 -23.11
CA SER A 76 1.59 9.74 -23.36
C SER A 76 1.58 10.61 -22.10
N THR A 77 0.86 10.19 -21.06
CA THR A 77 0.79 10.87 -19.76
C THR A 77 0.77 9.86 -18.62
N PRO A 78 1.52 10.10 -17.54
CA PRO A 78 1.49 9.26 -16.36
C PRO A 78 0.22 9.47 -15.51
N VAL A 79 -0.56 10.51 -15.77
CA VAL A 79 -1.75 10.89 -15.00
C VAL A 79 -2.91 9.97 -15.36
N GLY A 80 -3.53 9.39 -14.33
CA GLY A 80 -4.70 8.53 -14.45
C GLY A 80 -5.99 9.31 -14.21
N GLU A 81 -7.03 8.87 -14.90
CA GLU A 81 -8.39 9.40 -14.74
C GLU A 81 -9.14 8.61 -13.67
N ALA A 82 -9.80 9.30 -12.73
CA ALA A 82 -10.76 8.66 -11.84
C ALA A 82 -11.95 8.14 -12.69
N TYR A 83 -12.40 6.93 -12.40
CA TYR A 83 -13.46 6.28 -13.16
C TYR A 83 -14.46 5.61 -12.20
N GLY A 84 -15.74 5.60 -12.56
CA GLY A 84 -16.80 5.04 -11.72
C GLY A 84 -17.12 5.92 -10.50
N ASN A 85 -17.18 5.34 -9.31
CA ASN A 85 -17.52 6.09 -8.09
C ASN A 85 -16.30 6.84 -7.54
N ILE A 86 -16.26 8.14 -7.79
CA ILE A 86 -15.16 9.02 -7.37
C ILE A 86 -15.14 9.21 -5.85
N ASP A 87 -16.29 9.23 -5.19
CA ASP A 87 -16.36 9.42 -3.74
C ASP A 87 -15.80 8.19 -3.03
N PHE A 88 -16.14 6.99 -3.48
CA PHE A 88 -15.54 5.77 -2.97
C PHE A 88 -14.00 5.73 -3.19
N LEU A 89 -13.53 6.23 -4.33
CA LEU A 89 -12.10 6.34 -4.59
C LEU A 89 -11.41 7.33 -3.62
N ARG A 90 -12.07 8.43 -3.26
CA ARG A 90 -11.55 9.40 -2.27
C ARG A 90 -11.51 8.83 -0.85
N GLU A 91 -12.50 8.01 -0.51
CA GLU A 91 -12.60 7.37 0.79
C GLU A 91 -11.74 6.10 0.92
N LEU A 92 -11.10 5.66 -0.17
CA LEU A 92 -10.33 4.42 -0.22
C LEU A 92 -9.30 4.30 0.92
N PRO A 93 -8.54 5.36 1.31
CA PRO A 93 -7.62 5.28 2.44
C PRO A 93 -8.30 4.89 3.75
N SER A 94 -9.48 5.45 4.03
CA SER A 94 -10.28 5.12 5.22
C SER A 94 -10.85 3.71 5.15
N ILE A 95 -11.43 3.34 4.02
CA ILE A 95 -12.07 2.04 3.77
C ILE A 95 -11.06 0.90 3.95
N LEU A 96 -9.87 1.05 3.40
CA LEU A 96 -8.78 0.09 3.55
C LEU A 96 -8.02 0.21 4.88
N GLY A 97 -8.40 1.17 5.74
CA GLY A 97 -7.73 1.39 7.01
C GLY A 97 -6.24 1.72 6.84
N LEU A 98 -5.88 2.38 5.74
CA LEU A 98 -4.49 2.71 5.44
C LEU A 98 -3.88 3.59 6.52
N GLY A 99 -2.61 3.38 6.78
CA GLY A 99 -1.84 4.18 7.71
C GLY A 99 -0.76 3.37 8.40
N CYS A 100 -0.04 4.04 9.29
CA CYS A 100 0.97 3.42 10.11
C CYS A 100 0.37 2.84 11.41
N TYR A 101 0.92 1.71 11.80
CA TYR A 101 0.50 0.93 12.96
C TYR A 101 1.71 0.42 13.71
N LEU A 102 1.57 0.18 15.00
CA LEU A 102 2.41 -0.73 15.74
C LEU A 102 1.74 -2.11 15.74
N VAL A 103 2.48 -3.10 15.27
CA VAL A 103 1.99 -4.47 15.06
C VAL A 103 2.76 -5.42 15.96
N SER A 104 2.06 -6.05 16.88
CA SER A 104 2.64 -7.03 17.81
C SER A 104 2.94 -8.36 17.11
N THR A 105 3.72 -9.22 17.75
CA THR A 105 4.12 -10.53 17.21
C THR A 105 2.92 -11.43 16.89
N ASP A 106 1.83 -11.32 17.66
CA ASP A 106 0.56 -12.02 17.42
C ASP A 106 -0.28 -11.40 16.29
N ARG A 107 0.24 -10.38 15.61
CA ARG A 107 -0.38 -9.63 14.51
C ARG A 107 -1.53 -8.70 14.94
N SER A 108 -1.76 -8.53 16.24
CA SER A 108 -2.61 -7.44 16.72
C SER A 108 -1.99 -6.10 16.33
N ARG A 109 -2.83 -5.12 15.93
CA ARG A 109 -2.35 -3.84 15.43
C ARG A 109 -3.11 -2.67 16.02
N ARG A 110 -2.37 -1.65 16.42
CA ARG A 110 -2.94 -0.37 16.86
C ARG A 110 -2.51 0.73 15.91
N LYS A 111 -3.49 1.49 15.43
CA LYS A 111 -3.26 2.58 14.49
C LYS A 111 -2.61 3.75 15.19
N LEU A 112 -1.60 4.34 14.53
CA LEU A 112 -0.94 5.56 14.96
C LEU A 112 -1.73 6.79 14.49
N ASP A 113 -1.54 7.90 15.19
CA ASP A 113 -2.03 9.21 14.76
C ASP A 113 -1.29 9.61 13.47
N PRO A 114 -1.98 9.91 12.36
CA PRO A 114 -1.32 10.22 11.10
C PRO A 114 -0.48 11.50 11.12
N THR A 115 -0.68 12.37 12.13
CA THR A 115 0.05 13.62 12.29
C THR A 115 1.17 13.56 13.33
N ASN A 116 1.19 12.48 14.15
CA ASN A 116 2.22 12.29 15.17
C ASN A 116 2.34 10.81 15.53
N HIS A 117 3.29 10.09 14.95
CA HIS A 117 3.46 8.65 15.20
C HIS A 117 3.99 8.30 16.60
N HIS A 118 4.33 9.27 17.47
CA HIS A 118 4.53 9.03 18.89
C HIS A 118 3.22 8.92 19.69
N ARG A 119 2.09 8.89 19.00
CA ARG A 119 0.76 8.67 19.57
C ARG A 119 -0.01 7.66 18.75
N PHE A 120 -0.84 6.90 19.44
CA PHE A 120 -1.89 6.14 18.79
C PHE A 120 -3.05 7.07 18.39
N ALA A 121 -3.91 6.60 17.50
CA ALA A 121 -5.08 7.35 17.04
C ALA A 121 -6.07 7.72 18.16
N ASP A 122 -6.00 7.04 19.32
CA ASP A 122 -6.75 7.35 20.53
C ASP A 122 -6.07 8.41 21.43
N GLY A 123 -4.93 8.95 21.00
CA GLY A 123 -4.14 9.95 21.71
C GLY A 123 -3.18 9.40 22.77
N SER A 124 -3.20 8.10 23.07
CA SER A 124 -2.26 7.50 24.03
C SER A 124 -0.84 7.45 23.45
N PRO A 125 0.21 7.50 24.32
CA PRO A 125 1.60 7.47 23.86
C PRO A 125 1.96 6.20 23.09
N ALA A 126 2.78 6.34 22.04
CA ALA A 126 3.35 5.26 21.27
C ALA A 126 4.88 5.39 21.21
N ALA A 127 5.58 4.25 21.20
CA ALA A 127 7.03 4.18 21.05
C ALA A 127 7.39 3.36 19.79
N LEU A 128 8.21 3.94 18.93
CA LEU A 128 8.62 3.33 17.64
C LEU A 128 9.87 2.46 17.78
N ASP A 129 10.42 2.30 18.98
CA ASP A 129 11.67 1.61 19.31
C ASP A 129 11.59 0.08 19.36
N GLY A 130 10.42 -0.47 19.01
CA GLY A 130 10.15 -1.90 19.03
C GLY A 130 9.58 -2.42 20.36
N SER A 131 9.46 -1.59 21.40
CA SER A 131 8.88 -1.99 22.71
C SER A 131 7.37 -2.24 22.62
N MET A 132 6.68 -1.62 21.64
CA MET A 132 5.24 -1.73 21.42
C MET A 132 4.87 -2.45 20.12
N GLY A 133 5.84 -3.07 19.44
CA GLY A 133 5.64 -3.78 18.18
C GLY A 133 6.42 -3.18 17.01
N ASP A 134 6.20 -3.74 15.84
CA ASP A 134 6.82 -3.31 14.60
C ASP A 134 6.08 -2.12 13.99
N TYR A 135 6.82 -1.15 13.52
CA TYR A 135 6.29 0.04 12.84
C TYR A 135 6.01 -0.28 11.38
N LEU A 136 4.75 -0.58 11.06
CA LEU A 136 4.31 -1.01 9.74
C LEU A 136 3.29 -0.06 9.15
N TRP A 137 3.35 0.13 7.84
CA TRP A 137 2.26 0.65 7.04
C TRP A 137 1.34 -0.51 6.66
N CYS A 138 0.03 -0.41 6.98
CA CYS A 138 -0.90 -1.51 6.90
C CYS A 138 -2.12 -1.20 6.03
N TRP A 139 -2.79 -2.28 5.60
CA TRP A 139 -4.04 -2.27 4.84
C TRP A 139 -5.01 -3.35 5.33
N ASN A 140 -6.30 -3.13 5.12
CA ASN A 140 -7.35 -4.12 5.33
C ASN A 140 -7.45 -5.07 4.12
N ALA A 141 -8.07 -6.24 4.34
CA ALA A 141 -8.36 -7.18 3.27
C ALA A 141 -9.22 -6.53 2.18
N HIS A 142 -8.92 -6.83 0.93
CA HIS A 142 -9.62 -6.28 -0.22
C HIS A 142 -9.44 -7.17 -1.45
N TYR A 143 -10.18 -6.84 -2.50
CA TYR A 143 -10.02 -7.42 -3.82
C TYR A 143 -9.37 -6.40 -4.75
N TYR A 144 -8.42 -6.85 -5.53
CA TYR A 144 -7.77 -6.10 -6.60
C TYR A 144 -8.07 -6.74 -7.94
N ALA A 145 -8.33 -5.93 -8.94
CA ALA A 145 -8.45 -6.36 -10.32
C ALA A 145 -7.80 -5.35 -11.26
N TRP A 146 -7.31 -5.84 -12.38
CA TRP A 146 -6.86 -5.00 -13.47
C TRP A 146 -7.33 -5.57 -14.80
N TRP A 147 -7.57 -4.71 -15.76
CA TRP A 147 -7.95 -5.12 -17.12
C TRP A 147 -7.58 -4.04 -18.13
N VAL A 148 -7.69 -4.39 -19.41
CA VAL A 148 -7.47 -3.48 -20.51
C VAL A 148 -8.62 -3.57 -21.51
N ASP A 149 -8.91 -2.46 -22.17
CA ASP A 149 -9.72 -2.42 -23.40
C ASP A 149 -8.89 -1.84 -24.56
N SER A 150 -9.52 -1.44 -25.66
CA SER A 150 -8.83 -0.86 -26.81
C SER A 150 -8.10 0.45 -26.49
N THR A 151 -8.55 1.20 -25.49
CA THR A 151 -8.13 2.58 -25.19
C THR A 151 -7.40 2.71 -23.86
N TYR A 152 -7.84 1.97 -22.84
CA TYR A 152 -7.41 2.16 -21.47
C TYR A 152 -6.90 0.88 -20.82
N TYR A 153 -6.02 1.08 -19.86
CA TYR A 153 -5.66 0.16 -18.81
C TYR A 153 -6.38 0.60 -17.52
N TYR A 154 -6.94 -0.33 -16.76
CA TYR A 154 -7.69 -0.09 -15.55
C TYR A 154 -7.06 -0.80 -14.37
N GLU A 155 -7.10 -0.15 -13.21
CA GLU A 155 -6.86 -0.76 -11.90
C GLU A 155 -8.06 -0.47 -11.00
N ALA A 156 -8.44 -1.46 -10.21
CA ALA A 156 -9.59 -1.35 -9.33
C ALA A 156 -9.37 -2.07 -8.00
N VAL A 157 -9.94 -1.49 -6.94
CA VAL A 157 -9.98 -2.07 -5.60
C VAL A 157 -11.40 -2.02 -5.05
N SER A 158 -11.80 -3.09 -4.36
CA SER A 158 -13.11 -3.22 -3.72
C SER A 158 -13.00 -4.08 -2.46
N GLN A 159 -13.95 -3.91 -1.53
CA GLN A 159 -14.09 -4.81 -0.38
C GLN A 159 -14.75 -6.15 -0.75
N THR A 160 -15.40 -6.22 -1.90
CA THR A 160 -16.06 -7.42 -2.44
C THR A 160 -15.50 -7.75 -3.82
N PRO A 161 -15.68 -8.99 -4.32
CA PRO A 161 -15.24 -9.33 -5.67
C PRO A 161 -15.84 -8.39 -6.71
N ILE A 162 -15.01 -7.93 -7.65
CA ILE A 162 -15.37 -7.01 -8.72
C ILE A 162 -16.03 -7.82 -9.83
N PRO A 163 -17.31 -7.55 -10.17
CA PRO A 163 -18.08 -8.36 -11.10
C PRO A 163 -17.44 -8.40 -12.50
N GLY A 164 -17.45 -9.58 -13.12
CA GLY A 164 -16.98 -9.79 -14.49
C GLY A 164 -15.45 -9.58 -14.66
N ARG A 165 -14.68 -9.57 -13.59
CA ARG A 165 -13.22 -9.42 -13.62
C ARG A 165 -12.52 -10.58 -12.93
N LEU A 166 -11.28 -10.85 -13.33
CA LEU A 166 -10.39 -11.69 -12.56
C LEU A 166 -10.02 -10.95 -11.28
N ASN A 167 -10.37 -11.51 -10.13
CA ASN A 167 -10.15 -10.91 -8.83
C ASN A 167 -8.98 -11.57 -8.11
N TYR A 168 -8.10 -10.75 -7.56
CA TYR A 168 -7.05 -11.16 -6.64
C TYR A 168 -7.47 -10.75 -5.23
N TYR A 169 -7.73 -11.74 -4.37
CA TYR A 169 -7.95 -11.48 -2.95
C TYR A 169 -6.63 -11.15 -2.27
N ILE A 170 -6.57 -10.02 -1.63
CA ILE A 170 -5.42 -9.53 -0.86
C ILE A 170 -5.82 -9.55 0.61
N PRO A 171 -5.21 -10.39 1.43
CA PRO A 171 -5.49 -10.41 2.86
C PRO A 171 -5.02 -9.12 3.54
N ALA A 172 -5.58 -8.83 4.70
CA ALA A 172 -5.07 -7.76 5.55
C ALA A 172 -3.59 -7.99 5.84
N GLY A 173 -2.78 -6.95 5.75
CA GLY A 173 -1.34 -7.05 5.90
C GLY A 173 -0.67 -5.71 6.13
N GLY A 174 0.64 -5.73 6.07
CA GLY A 174 1.47 -4.53 6.19
C GLY A 174 2.88 -4.76 5.68
N THR A 175 3.59 -3.68 5.50
CA THR A 175 5.01 -3.66 5.18
C THR A 175 5.72 -2.67 6.09
N SER A 176 7.05 -2.75 6.22
CA SER A 176 7.79 -1.76 7.00
C SER A 176 7.41 -0.33 6.57
N ALA A 177 7.03 0.51 7.52
CA ALA A 177 6.74 1.92 7.26
C ALA A 177 7.98 2.68 6.77
N LEU A 178 9.16 2.13 7.02
CA LEU A 178 10.46 2.69 6.68
C LEU A 178 11.02 2.12 5.35
N GLY A 179 10.23 1.36 4.61
CA GLY A 179 10.65 0.73 3.35
C GLY A 179 11.59 -0.46 3.49
N ALA A 180 12.26 -0.63 4.63
CA ALA A 180 13.14 -1.75 4.93
C ALA A 180 13.13 -2.08 6.42
N GLY A 181 13.69 -3.23 6.80
CA GLY A 181 13.80 -3.65 8.20
C GLY A 181 15.22 -3.58 8.74
N VAL A 182 15.32 -3.51 10.04
CA VAL A 182 16.56 -3.71 10.78
C VAL A 182 16.58 -5.09 11.44
N ILE A 183 17.72 -5.53 11.92
CA ILE A 183 17.83 -6.79 12.65
C ILE A 183 18.07 -6.49 14.13
N ASP A 184 17.20 -7.02 14.99
CA ASP A 184 17.55 -7.16 16.39
C ASP A 184 18.65 -8.23 16.50
N ARG A 185 19.88 -7.80 16.79
CA ARG A 185 21.07 -8.66 16.84
C ARG A 185 21.08 -9.58 18.05
N THR A 186 20.29 -9.27 19.08
CA THR A 186 20.17 -10.11 20.27
C THR A 186 19.38 -11.38 19.97
N THR A 187 18.29 -11.23 19.20
CA THR A 187 17.37 -12.33 18.86
C THR A 187 17.56 -12.85 17.44
N ASN A 188 18.32 -12.15 16.59
CA ASN A 188 18.38 -12.36 15.16
C ASN A 188 16.98 -12.37 14.52
N THR A 189 16.19 -11.36 14.82
CA THR A 189 14.83 -11.17 14.31
C THR A 189 14.78 -9.93 13.43
N LEU A 190 14.13 -10.04 12.28
CA LEU A 190 13.87 -8.89 11.40
C LEU A 190 12.75 -8.05 12.00
N VAL A 191 13.00 -6.77 12.21
CA VAL A 191 12.05 -5.83 12.84
C VAL A 191 11.97 -4.52 12.06
N SER A 192 10.89 -3.78 12.24
CA SER A 192 10.70 -2.44 11.71
C SER A 192 10.58 -1.47 12.87
N VAL A 193 11.65 -0.73 13.16
CA VAL A 193 11.74 0.15 14.34
C VAL A 193 12.53 1.41 14.03
N VAL A 194 12.28 2.47 14.79
CA VAL A 194 13.07 3.72 14.81
C VAL A 194 13.89 3.73 16.09
N SER A 195 15.16 3.33 16.00
CA SER A 195 16.05 3.25 17.16
C SER A 195 17.51 3.13 16.71
N ASP A 196 18.40 3.84 17.36
CA ASP A 196 19.84 3.79 17.19
C ASP A 196 20.56 2.91 18.23
N ALA A 197 19.81 2.11 18.99
CA ALA A 197 20.38 1.17 19.95
C ALA A 197 21.30 0.16 19.26
N VAL A 198 22.41 -0.20 19.91
CA VAL A 198 23.45 -1.12 19.39
C VAL A 198 22.87 -2.46 18.91
N LYS A 199 21.84 -2.96 19.56
CA LYS A 199 21.16 -4.20 19.13
C LYS A 199 20.54 -4.10 17.75
N TYR A 200 20.29 -2.89 17.25
CA TYR A 200 19.75 -2.62 15.92
C TYR A 200 20.80 -2.14 14.92
N ARG A 201 22.09 -2.49 15.14
CA ARG A 201 23.12 -2.17 14.17
C ARG A 201 22.81 -2.77 12.82
N GLY A 202 22.76 -1.92 11.82
CA GLY A 202 22.47 -2.27 10.44
C GLY A 202 23.68 -2.77 9.65
N GLY A 203 23.60 -2.61 8.33
CA GLY A 203 24.65 -3.05 7.44
C GLY A 203 25.02 -4.52 7.64
N ASN A 204 26.32 -4.78 7.60
CA ASN A 204 26.93 -6.10 7.88
C ASN A 204 27.26 -6.31 9.37
N ASN A 205 26.71 -5.50 10.29
CA ASN A 205 27.00 -5.51 11.73
C ASN A 205 28.43 -5.10 12.11
N ASP A 206 29.10 -4.31 11.29
CA ASP A 206 30.47 -3.86 11.56
C ASP A 206 30.49 -2.70 12.56
N ALA A 207 30.86 -2.98 13.80
CA ALA A 207 30.95 -1.97 14.88
C ALA A 207 31.94 -0.83 14.59
N SER A 208 32.94 -1.05 13.73
CA SER A 208 33.88 0.01 13.34
C SER A 208 33.22 1.13 12.53
N LYS A 209 31.99 0.93 12.08
CA LYS A 209 31.15 1.88 11.33
C LYS A 209 30.19 2.68 12.20
N ASP A 210 30.22 2.53 13.52
CA ASP A 210 29.36 3.29 14.45
C ASP A 210 29.83 4.74 14.65
N ALA A 211 30.64 5.29 13.73
CA ALA A 211 31.08 6.68 13.75
C ALA A 211 30.02 7.62 13.16
N ALA A 212 30.09 8.90 13.54
CA ALA A 212 29.05 9.88 13.23
C ALA A 212 28.65 9.98 11.75
N TYR A 213 29.60 9.90 10.81
CA TYR A 213 29.31 10.03 9.38
C TYR A 213 29.02 8.70 8.69
N ASN A 214 29.34 7.57 9.28
CA ASN A 214 29.13 6.25 8.70
C ASN A 214 28.52 5.26 9.70
N THR A 215 27.77 5.77 10.65
CA THR A 215 27.11 4.95 11.68
C THR A 215 26.21 3.89 11.06
N LEU A 216 26.28 2.68 11.59
CA LEU A 216 25.33 1.61 11.28
C LEU A 216 24.22 1.49 12.32
N LEU A 217 24.26 2.30 13.38
CA LEU A 217 23.24 2.27 14.43
C LEU A 217 21.90 2.70 13.85
N GLY A 218 20.90 1.86 14.02
CA GLY A 218 19.57 2.09 13.50
C GLY A 218 19.43 2.07 11.97
N LYS A 219 20.40 1.56 11.23
CA LYS A 219 20.35 1.47 9.76
C LYS A 219 19.84 0.11 9.29
N VAL A 220 19.41 0.05 8.03
CA VAL A 220 18.91 -1.20 7.45
C VAL A 220 19.97 -2.29 7.49
N ALA A 221 19.53 -3.52 7.68
CA ALA A 221 20.40 -4.69 7.56
C ALA A 221 20.72 -4.95 6.09
N THR A 222 22.01 -5.22 5.81
CA THR A 222 22.50 -5.54 4.48
C THR A 222 23.50 -6.70 4.54
N ASN A 223 23.95 -7.14 3.37
CA ASN A 223 25.00 -8.15 3.25
C ASN A 223 24.66 -9.49 3.92
N LEU A 224 23.42 -9.92 3.75
CA LEU A 224 22.91 -11.22 4.17
C LEU A 224 22.20 -11.90 3.00
N PRO A 225 22.24 -13.23 2.91
CA PRO A 225 21.43 -13.96 1.94
C PRO A 225 19.94 -13.70 2.14
N ALA A 226 19.17 -13.65 1.06
CA ALA A 226 17.70 -13.46 1.11
C ALA A 226 17.01 -14.48 2.02
N ALA A 227 17.48 -15.75 2.00
CA ALA A 227 16.98 -16.80 2.87
C ALA A 227 17.14 -16.47 4.36
N THR A 228 18.22 -15.76 4.74
CA THR A 228 18.46 -15.34 6.13
C THR A 228 17.48 -14.28 6.55
N PHE A 229 17.18 -13.30 5.70
CA PHE A 229 16.15 -12.30 5.99
C PHE A 229 14.79 -12.96 6.23
N GLY A 230 14.37 -13.87 5.35
CA GLY A 230 13.13 -14.62 5.52
C GLY A 230 13.13 -15.46 6.82
N ALA A 231 14.23 -16.14 7.13
CA ALA A 231 14.34 -16.90 8.37
C ALA A 231 14.21 -16.00 9.62
N TYR A 232 14.81 -14.81 9.60
CA TYR A 232 14.75 -13.85 10.71
C TYR A 232 13.35 -13.23 10.86
N ALA A 233 12.65 -12.98 9.76
CA ALA A 233 11.26 -12.53 9.81
C ALA A 233 10.36 -13.61 10.43
N ARG A 234 10.45 -14.87 9.95
CA ARG A 234 9.63 -16.00 10.40
C ARG A 234 9.84 -16.40 11.86
N LYS A 235 10.92 -15.94 12.51
CA LYS A 235 11.09 -16.12 13.97
C LYS A 235 9.99 -15.47 14.80
N LYS A 236 9.25 -14.51 14.25
CA LYS A 236 8.08 -13.89 14.90
C LYS A 236 6.83 -14.78 14.84
N GLY A 237 6.86 -15.85 14.07
CA GLY A 237 5.74 -16.78 13.89
C GLY A 237 5.08 -16.65 12.52
N ASP A 238 3.96 -17.36 12.37
CA ASP A 238 3.23 -17.45 11.12
C ASP A 238 2.73 -16.09 10.62
N GLY A 239 2.84 -15.88 9.31
CA GLY A 239 2.42 -14.64 8.65
C GLY A 239 3.47 -13.53 8.68
N TRP A 240 4.63 -13.74 9.32
CA TRP A 240 5.76 -12.83 9.24
C TRP A 240 6.75 -13.32 8.17
N GLU A 241 7.13 -12.40 7.28
CA GLU A 241 8.06 -12.71 6.20
C GLU A 241 8.90 -11.47 5.85
N SER A 242 10.01 -11.66 5.16
CA SER A 242 10.71 -10.56 4.50
C SER A 242 9.88 -10.05 3.31
N GLY A 243 10.11 -8.80 2.92
CA GLY A 243 9.30 -8.16 1.87
C GLY A 243 9.17 -8.99 0.60
N TRP A 244 7.94 -9.18 0.15
CA TRP A 244 7.58 -9.96 -1.03
C TRP A 244 7.17 -9.05 -2.18
N PHE A 245 7.23 -9.59 -3.39
CA PHE A 245 6.69 -8.93 -4.57
C PHE A 245 5.22 -8.51 -4.39
N VAL A 246 4.41 -9.35 -3.73
CA VAL A 246 2.99 -9.07 -3.48
C VAL A 246 2.82 -7.84 -2.59
N SER A 247 3.55 -7.72 -1.48
CA SER A 247 3.45 -6.55 -0.59
C SER A 247 3.86 -5.25 -1.29
N ASN A 248 4.92 -5.28 -2.08
CA ASN A 248 5.35 -4.15 -2.90
C ASN A 248 4.31 -3.80 -3.96
N SER A 249 3.66 -4.81 -4.56
CA SER A 249 2.60 -4.59 -5.54
C SER A 249 1.38 -3.93 -4.92
N VAL A 250 1.00 -4.32 -3.68
CA VAL A 250 -0.08 -3.68 -2.91
C VAL A 250 0.20 -2.20 -2.71
N VAL A 251 1.38 -1.85 -2.20
CA VAL A 251 1.79 -0.44 -2.04
C VAL A 251 1.70 0.29 -3.38
N GLY A 252 2.22 -0.31 -4.44
CA GLY A 252 2.29 0.28 -5.77
C GLY A 252 0.91 0.59 -6.37
N TYR A 253 -0.04 -0.36 -6.38
CA TYR A 253 -1.35 -0.08 -6.97
C TYR A 253 -2.23 0.80 -6.08
N ILE A 254 -2.15 0.68 -4.76
CA ILE A 254 -2.86 1.59 -3.84
C ILE A 254 -2.35 3.02 -4.05
N TYR A 255 -1.03 3.21 -4.14
CA TYR A 255 -0.45 4.51 -4.45
C TYR A 255 -1.00 5.07 -5.77
N ARG A 256 -0.98 4.29 -6.85
CA ARG A 256 -1.50 4.73 -8.15
C ARG A 256 -2.98 5.07 -8.13
N LEU A 257 -3.79 4.30 -7.40
CA LEU A 257 -5.21 4.58 -7.24
C LEU A 257 -5.47 5.90 -6.49
N ILE A 258 -4.76 6.14 -5.40
CA ILE A 258 -4.94 7.34 -4.56
C ILE A 258 -4.35 8.56 -5.24
N MET A 259 -3.06 8.52 -5.60
CA MET A 259 -2.34 9.67 -6.14
C MET A 259 -2.65 9.93 -7.62
N GLY A 260 -3.22 8.97 -8.32
CA GLY A 260 -3.62 9.13 -9.72
C GLY A 260 -2.46 9.24 -10.69
N THR A 261 -1.29 8.76 -10.34
CA THR A 261 -0.12 8.83 -11.21
C THR A 261 0.68 7.52 -11.20
N ARG A 262 1.31 7.21 -12.33
CA ARG A 262 2.31 6.15 -12.46
C ARG A 262 3.73 6.65 -12.19
N HIS A 263 3.87 7.93 -11.95
CA HIS A 263 5.13 8.59 -11.62
C HIS A 263 5.14 8.96 -10.13
N PRO A 264 5.66 8.13 -9.25
CA PRO A 264 5.65 8.42 -7.81
C PRO A 264 6.29 9.75 -7.45
N GLN A 265 7.43 10.05 -8.06
CA GLN A 265 8.15 11.29 -7.79
C GLN A 265 7.40 12.55 -8.23
N SER A 266 6.60 12.48 -9.31
CA SER A 266 5.80 13.63 -9.77
C SER A 266 4.65 13.99 -8.84
N ALA A 267 4.24 13.10 -7.96
CA ALA A 267 3.23 13.38 -6.95
C ALA A 267 3.79 14.19 -5.78
N LEU A 268 5.09 14.04 -5.49
CA LEU A 268 5.77 14.87 -4.49
C LEU A 268 6.09 16.25 -5.06
N ASN A 269 6.73 16.28 -6.22
CA ASN A 269 7.07 17.53 -6.90
C ASN A 269 6.95 17.35 -8.41
N PRO A 270 5.97 17.99 -9.06
CA PRO A 270 5.79 17.90 -10.52
C PRO A 270 6.85 18.68 -11.32
N THR A 271 7.67 19.50 -10.65
CA THR A 271 8.71 20.29 -11.32
C THR A 271 9.95 19.44 -11.53
N LYS A 272 10.41 19.33 -12.75
CA LYS A 272 11.68 18.69 -13.09
C LYS A 272 12.84 19.64 -12.86
N ASP A 273 13.98 19.09 -12.45
CA ASP A 273 15.23 19.82 -12.40
C ASP A 273 15.86 20.07 -13.80
N ALA A 274 17.01 20.69 -13.84
CA ALA A 274 17.73 20.99 -15.08
C ALA A 274 18.15 19.73 -15.88
N ASN A 275 18.20 18.57 -15.23
CA ASN A 275 18.53 17.28 -15.85
C ASN A 275 17.27 16.51 -16.31
N GLY A 276 16.09 17.10 -16.15
CA GLY A 276 14.81 16.46 -16.48
C GLY A 276 14.34 15.43 -15.46
N LEU A 277 14.89 15.39 -14.25
CA LEU A 277 14.54 14.48 -13.17
C LEU A 277 13.57 15.16 -12.20
N PHE A 278 12.61 14.39 -11.68
CA PHE A 278 11.78 14.85 -10.58
C PHE A 278 12.58 14.88 -9.27
N GLN A 279 12.24 15.82 -8.40
CA GLN A 279 12.87 15.92 -7.07
C GLN A 279 12.41 14.78 -6.18
N GLY A 280 13.35 14.17 -5.48
CA GLY A 280 13.13 13.06 -4.56
C GLY A 280 14.30 12.06 -4.57
N GLY A 281 14.37 11.17 -3.61
CA GLY A 281 15.44 10.18 -3.50
C GLY A 281 16.79 10.81 -3.14
N THR A 282 17.79 10.65 -3.98
CA THR A 282 19.17 11.15 -3.71
C THR A 282 19.32 12.67 -3.78
N GLY A 283 18.26 13.41 -4.07
CA GLY A 283 18.26 14.87 -4.10
C GLY A 283 18.49 15.48 -5.47
N ILE A 284 18.34 16.81 -5.55
CA ILE A 284 18.41 17.58 -6.77
C ILE A 284 19.84 17.58 -7.32
N GLY A 285 19.98 17.24 -8.61
CA GLY A 285 21.24 17.35 -9.31
C GLY A 285 22.24 16.22 -9.07
N VAL A 286 21.88 15.17 -8.35
CA VAL A 286 22.72 13.97 -8.22
C VAL A 286 22.57 13.13 -9.47
N THR A 287 23.54 13.24 -10.37
CA THR A 287 23.57 12.52 -11.66
C THR A 287 24.58 11.37 -11.68
N ASP A 288 25.52 11.35 -10.75
CA ASP A 288 26.52 10.31 -10.58
C ASP A 288 26.55 9.80 -9.12
N ALA A 289 25.69 8.84 -8.86
CA ALA A 289 25.62 8.20 -7.55
C ALA A 289 26.91 7.45 -7.20
N GLY A 290 27.62 6.91 -8.17
CA GLY A 290 28.86 6.16 -7.94
C GLY A 290 29.98 7.03 -7.39
N GLY A 291 30.25 8.18 -8.02
CA GLY A 291 31.23 9.16 -7.55
C GLY A 291 30.84 9.76 -6.20
N TRP A 292 29.61 10.18 -6.09
CA TRP A 292 29.05 10.73 -4.85
C TRP A 292 29.14 9.73 -3.68
N TRP A 293 28.72 8.48 -3.89
CA TRP A 293 28.78 7.44 -2.88
C TRP A 293 30.20 7.11 -2.41
N ASN A 294 31.12 6.93 -3.33
CA ASN A 294 32.46 6.44 -3.02
C ASN A 294 33.38 7.55 -2.59
N THR A 295 33.30 8.72 -3.22
CA THR A 295 34.26 9.81 -3.00
C THR A 295 33.92 10.65 -1.77
N ASP A 296 32.67 11.09 -1.69
CA ASP A 296 32.29 12.10 -0.69
C ASP A 296 31.66 11.50 0.55
N PHE A 297 30.89 10.43 0.40
CA PHE A 297 30.12 9.84 1.51
C PHE A 297 30.66 8.46 1.95
N GLY A 298 31.68 7.95 1.31
CA GLY A 298 32.22 6.62 1.59
C GLY A 298 31.28 5.52 1.09
N TYR A 299 31.67 4.28 1.31
CA TYR A 299 30.96 3.10 0.75
C TYR A 299 29.63 2.79 1.44
N TYR A 300 29.30 3.44 2.55
CA TYR A 300 28.10 3.19 3.35
C TYR A 300 27.34 4.47 3.71
N PRO A 301 26.95 5.31 2.77
CA PRO A 301 25.92 6.28 3.08
C PRO A 301 24.60 5.52 3.09
N PHE A 302 24.22 4.98 4.23
CA PHE A 302 22.91 4.37 4.35
C PHE A 302 21.88 5.47 4.25
N LEU A 303 21.12 5.41 3.17
CA LEU A 303 19.89 6.15 3.07
C LEU A 303 18.99 5.70 4.22
N PRO A 304 18.46 6.61 5.00
CA PRO A 304 17.56 6.25 6.07
C PRO A 304 16.17 5.97 5.51
N THR A 305 16.07 4.98 4.65
CA THR A 305 14.79 4.37 4.32
C THR A 305 14.32 3.46 5.46
N SER A 306 15.07 3.44 6.55
CA SER A 306 14.70 2.74 7.77
C SER A 306 15.58 3.22 8.89
N ALA A 307 15.04 3.55 10.00
CA ALA A 307 15.69 3.85 11.26
C ALA A 307 16.23 5.28 11.41
N GLY A 308 15.67 6.00 12.29
CA GLY A 308 16.10 7.32 12.72
C GLY A 308 15.30 8.48 12.13
N VAL A 309 14.42 8.24 11.16
CA VAL A 309 13.52 9.25 10.63
C VAL A 309 12.07 8.83 10.89
N GLU A 310 11.35 9.69 11.54
CA GLU A 310 9.93 9.53 11.77
C GLU A 310 9.15 9.97 10.54
N LEU A 311 8.20 9.14 10.14
CA LEU A 311 7.13 9.56 9.25
C LEU A 311 5.96 10.02 10.13
N GLY A 312 5.09 10.86 9.61
CA GLY A 312 3.86 11.22 10.33
C GLY A 312 3.74 12.69 10.67
N ASP A 313 4.40 13.54 9.91
CA ASP A 313 4.17 14.98 9.90
C ASP A 313 3.03 15.41 8.95
N SER A 314 2.31 14.46 8.37
CA SER A 314 1.25 14.63 7.37
C SER A 314 1.70 15.22 6.03
N VAL A 315 2.96 15.53 5.87
CA VAL A 315 3.49 16.11 4.62
C VAL A 315 3.87 15.00 3.64
N GLY A 316 4.17 13.82 4.14
CA GLY A 316 4.60 12.67 3.34
C GLY A 316 6.03 12.80 2.80
N VAL A 317 6.77 13.79 3.26
CA VAL A 317 8.17 14.05 2.92
C VAL A 317 8.92 14.42 4.18
N SER A 318 10.04 13.77 4.43
CA SER A 318 10.97 14.15 5.49
C SER A 318 12.32 14.46 4.90
N ASP A 319 12.94 15.52 5.37
CA ASP A 319 14.30 15.87 5.00
C ASP A 319 15.30 15.16 5.91
N TYR A 320 16.27 14.54 5.32
CA TYR A 320 17.35 13.87 6.02
C TYR A 320 18.70 14.30 5.49
N ASP A 321 19.59 14.66 6.39
CA ASP A 321 20.94 15.07 6.04
C ASP A 321 21.91 13.90 6.12
N VAL A 322 22.42 13.49 4.98
CA VAL A 322 23.55 12.56 4.92
C VAL A 322 24.83 13.36 5.10
N ILE A 323 25.61 12.99 6.10
CA ILE A 323 26.90 13.62 6.38
C ILE A 323 28.02 12.87 5.66
N GLY A 324 28.85 13.58 4.95
CA GLY A 324 29.98 13.03 4.23
C GLY A 324 31.05 12.45 5.16
N LYS A 325 31.93 11.63 4.61
CA LYS A 325 33.02 10.97 5.37
C LYS A 325 34.04 11.92 6.00
N ASP A 326 34.10 13.14 5.51
CA ASP A 326 34.94 14.21 6.08
C ASP A 326 34.25 14.91 7.26
N GLY A 327 33.04 14.56 7.59
CA GLY A 327 32.22 15.15 8.65
C GLY A 327 31.67 16.55 8.33
N THR A 328 31.95 17.09 7.15
CA THR A 328 31.57 18.46 6.77
C THR A 328 30.63 18.52 5.57
N LYS A 329 30.82 17.66 4.58
CA LYS A 329 29.90 17.59 3.45
C LYS A 329 28.55 17.09 3.90
N LYS A 330 27.51 17.75 3.41
CA LYS A 330 26.13 17.47 3.75
C LYS A 330 25.31 17.39 2.48
N GLN A 331 24.50 16.36 2.37
CA GLN A 331 23.50 16.22 1.33
C GLN A 331 22.13 16.00 1.97
N THR A 332 21.23 16.92 1.78
CA THR A 332 19.83 16.75 2.20
C THR A 332 19.11 15.86 1.21
N MET A 333 18.43 14.87 1.72
CA MET A 333 17.59 13.97 0.95
C MET A 333 16.13 14.15 1.35
N HIS A 334 15.26 14.09 0.38
CA HIS A 334 13.81 14.10 0.57
C HIS A 334 13.31 12.65 0.52
N ILE A 335 12.83 12.13 1.64
CA ILE A 335 12.37 10.74 1.82
C ILE A 335 10.91 10.69 2.27
#